data_0ae77b358c6c684ddeaaea00475fd04c
#
_entry.id   0ae77b358c6c684ddeaaea00475fd04c
#
_cell.length_a   1.000
_cell.length_b   1.000
_cell.length_c   1.000
_cell.angle_alpha   90.00
_cell.angle_beta   90.00
_cell.angle_gamma   90.00
#
_symmetry.space_group_name_H-M   'P 1'
#
loop_
_entity.id
_entity.type
_entity.pdbx_description
1 polymer ?
#
loop_
_entity_poly.entity_id
_entity_poly.type
_entity_poly.pdbx_seq_one_letter_code
_entity_poly.pdbx_strand_id
1 'polypeptide(L)'
;MAQHRRQGMKNTRRIASTAALAATAAVVAPGVAQAAEVVVPNTDYRFEVAGLENVPNIDQIPNIDRYVPSLGKVSNQQNTNYAAAGHKQAAPAQQTVGQKALAAARSVIGSPYVYGAAGPNAFDCSGLTSWAYAQAGKQIPRTSQAQAAAGTPVPLDQLQPGDIIAYYGGASHVGIYTGHGTIIDALNSGVPVQERDLNYMPIHSAVRF
;
A
#
# COMPACT_ATOMS: atom_id res chain seq x y z
N MET A 1 64.21 -3.70 19.54
CA MET A 1 64.70 -4.29 18.28
C MET A 1 63.70 -5.33 17.81
N ALA A 2 63.41 -5.38 16.53
CA ALA A 2 62.58 -6.30 15.74
C ALA A 2 61.26 -5.68 15.28
N GLN A 3 61.31 -5.16 14.06
CA GLN A 3 60.22 -4.75 13.22
C GLN A 3 59.54 -6.01 12.66
N HIS A 4 58.22 -6.12 12.79
CA HIS A 4 57.40 -7.01 11.96
C HIS A 4 56.52 -6.22 11.01
N ARG A 5 56.98 -6.21 9.79
CA ARG A 5 56.29 -5.76 8.58
C ARG A 5 55.15 -6.70 8.25
N ARG A 6 53.89 -6.27 8.37
CA ARG A 6 52.73 -7.01 7.84
C ARG A 6 52.30 -6.40 6.53
N GLN A 7 52.41 -7.18 5.48
CA GLN A 7 51.90 -6.89 4.14
C GLN A 7 50.38 -6.91 4.14
N GLY A 8 49.78 -5.81 3.72
CA GLY A 8 48.33 -5.71 3.53
C GLY A 8 47.91 -6.33 2.21
N MET A 9 47.03 -7.29 2.28
CA MET A 9 46.29 -7.80 1.13
C MET A 9 45.27 -6.76 0.66
N LYS A 10 45.42 -6.30 -0.55
CA LYS A 10 44.45 -5.43 -1.26
C LYS A 10 43.29 -6.30 -1.78
N ASN A 11 42.20 -6.36 -1.07
CA ASN A 11 40.95 -6.91 -1.60
C ASN A 11 40.23 -5.83 -2.40
N THR A 12 40.39 -5.89 -3.70
CA THR A 12 39.61 -5.07 -4.66
C THR A 12 38.22 -5.68 -4.80
N ARG A 13 37.27 -5.25 -3.99
CA ARG A 13 35.85 -5.51 -4.22
C ARG A 13 35.38 -4.51 -5.31
N ARG A 14 35.07 -5.04 -6.47
CA ARG A 14 34.36 -4.32 -7.51
C ARG A 14 32.94 -4.06 -7.01
N ILE A 15 32.68 -2.80 -6.68
CA ILE A 15 31.32 -2.32 -6.40
C ILE A 15 30.67 -2.10 -7.76
N ALA A 16 29.62 -2.87 -8.05
CA ALA A 16 28.76 -2.61 -9.19
C ALA A 16 28.00 -1.29 -8.95
N SER A 17 28.23 -0.32 -9.83
CA SER A 17 27.57 0.97 -9.78
C SER A 17 26.10 0.83 -10.09
N THR A 18 25.24 0.95 -9.09
CA THR A 18 23.82 1.22 -9.30
C THR A 18 23.68 2.68 -9.72
N ALA A 19 23.31 2.91 -10.97
CA ALA A 19 22.98 4.24 -11.47
C ALA A 19 21.72 4.75 -10.77
N ALA A 20 21.88 5.73 -9.89
CA ALA A 20 20.76 6.49 -9.34
C ALA A 20 20.24 7.45 -10.43
N LEU A 21 19.04 7.23 -10.93
CA LEU A 21 18.30 8.17 -11.77
C LEU A 21 17.80 9.32 -10.88
N ALA A 22 18.51 10.45 -10.92
CA ALA A 22 18.01 11.71 -10.36
C ALA A 22 17.00 12.30 -11.35
N ALA A 23 15.71 12.27 -10.98
CA ALA A 23 14.65 12.92 -11.75
C ALA A 23 14.64 14.42 -11.45
N THR A 24 15.08 15.24 -12.41
CA THR A 24 14.80 16.68 -12.44
C THR A 24 13.39 16.89 -12.98
N ALA A 25 12.50 17.46 -12.18
CA ALA A 25 11.15 17.79 -12.57
C ALA A 25 11.15 18.92 -13.63
N ALA A 26 10.80 18.59 -14.86
CA ALA A 26 10.41 19.55 -15.88
C ALA A 26 8.89 19.73 -15.85
N VAL A 27 8.44 20.95 -15.66
CA VAL A 27 7.03 21.34 -15.77
C VAL A 27 6.59 21.23 -17.24
N VAL A 28 5.66 20.36 -17.55
CA VAL A 28 5.05 20.19 -18.87
C VAL A 28 3.54 20.43 -18.79
N ALA A 29 3.04 21.21 -19.75
CA ALA A 29 1.64 21.59 -19.96
C ALA A 29 0.69 20.38 -20.14
N PRO A 30 -0.65 20.55 -20.00
CA PRO A 30 -1.60 19.43 -19.85
C PRO A 30 -1.89 18.76 -21.19
N GLY A 31 -1.16 17.69 -21.46
CA GLY A 31 -1.58 16.62 -22.34
C GLY A 31 -1.73 15.37 -21.49
N VAL A 32 -2.79 14.59 -21.70
CA VAL A 32 -3.06 13.35 -20.95
C VAL A 32 -1.85 12.42 -21.04
N ALA A 33 -0.96 12.49 -20.05
CA ALA A 33 0.16 11.58 -19.93
C ALA A 33 -0.38 10.19 -19.58
N GLN A 34 -0.23 9.24 -20.51
CA GLN A 34 -0.46 7.82 -20.19
C GLN A 34 0.69 7.37 -19.30
N ALA A 35 0.36 6.77 -18.16
CA ALA A 35 1.37 6.19 -17.30
C ALA A 35 1.91 4.90 -17.94
N ALA A 36 3.24 4.79 -18.08
CA ALA A 36 3.87 3.59 -18.57
C ALA A 36 4.04 2.58 -17.42
N GLU A 37 3.63 1.32 -17.65
CA GLU A 37 3.85 0.25 -16.69
C GLU A 37 5.32 -0.16 -16.68
N VAL A 38 5.95 -0.06 -15.50
CA VAL A 38 7.31 -0.52 -15.26
C VAL A 38 7.25 -1.86 -14.54
N VAL A 39 7.89 -2.88 -15.11
CA VAL A 39 7.97 -4.24 -14.57
C VAL A 39 9.37 -4.50 -14.04
N VAL A 40 9.49 -5.03 -12.83
CA VAL A 40 10.78 -5.47 -12.28
C VAL A 40 11.01 -6.93 -12.69
N PRO A 41 11.99 -7.23 -13.58
CA PRO A 41 12.23 -8.58 -14.06
C PRO A 41 12.50 -9.57 -12.93
N ASN A 42 11.92 -10.77 -13.04
CA ASN A 42 11.97 -11.86 -12.05
C ASN A 42 11.26 -11.58 -10.71
N THR A 43 10.33 -10.63 -10.70
CA THR A 43 9.45 -10.34 -9.56
C THR A 43 8.04 -10.05 -10.05
N ASP A 44 7.05 -10.11 -9.15
CA ASP A 44 5.66 -9.71 -9.45
C ASP A 44 5.42 -8.20 -9.26
N TYR A 45 6.48 -7.43 -9.02
CA TYR A 45 6.37 -5.99 -8.80
C TYR A 45 6.16 -5.23 -10.11
N ARG A 46 5.06 -4.47 -10.16
CA ARG A 46 4.69 -3.57 -11.25
C ARG A 46 4.25 -2.24 -10.67
N PHE A 47 4.62 -1.16 -11.31
CA PHE A 47 4.20 0.19 -10.93
C PHE A 47 4.08 1.08 -12.16
N GLU A 48 3.20 2.05 -12.12
CA GLU A 48 2.95 2.98 -13.21
C GLU A 48 3.75 4.27 -13.00
N VAL A 49 4.44 4.71 -14.03
CA VAL A 49 5.20 5.97 -14.03
C VAL A 49 4.64 6.87 -15.12
N ALA A 50 4.00 7.97 -14.72
CA ALA A 50 3.47 8.95 -15.66
C ALA A 50 4.60 9.75 -16.31
N GLY A 51 4.51 9.94 -17.62
CA GLY A 51 5.46 10.76 -18.39
C GLY A 51 6.76 10.04 -18.77
N LEU A 52 6.88 8.76 -18.52
CA LEU A 52 8.07 7.98 -18.89
C LEU A 52 8.27 7.95 -20.41
N GLU A 53 7.18 7.95 -21.17
CA GLU A 53 7.16 8.02 -22.64
C GLU A 53 7.71 9.36 -23.20
N ASN A 54 7.76 10.40 -22.37
CA ASN A 54 8.28 11.73 -22.77
C ASN A 54 9.78 11.91 -22.46
N VAL A 55 10.45 10.86 -21.95
CA VAL A 55 11.88 10.92 -21.68
C VAL A 55 12.64 10.76 -23.02
N PRO A 56 13.43 11.77 -23.45
CA PRO A 56 14.17 11.70 -24.71
C PRO A 56 15.09 10.48 -24.76
N ASN A 57 15.03 9.73 -25.88
CA ASN A 57 15.86 8.55 -26.16
C ASN A 57 15.70 7.39 -25.16
N ILE A 58 14.57 7.29 -24.49
CA ILE A 58 14.30 6.18 -23.57
C ILE A 58 14.30 4.83 -24.31
N ASP A 59 13.88 4.82 -25.56
CA ASP A 59 13.89 3.68 -26.49
C ASP A 59 15.28 3.18 -26.85
N GLN A 60 16.32 4.01 -26.67
CA GLN A 60 17.72 3.65 -26.94
C GLN A 60 18.40 2.96 -25.74
N ILE A 61 17.74 2.86 -24.61
CA ILE A 61 18.28 2.16 -23.45
C ILE A 61 18.24 0.65 -23.71
N PRO A 62 19.39 -0.06 -23.69
CA PRO A 62 19.42 -1.51 -23.97
C PRO A 62 18.48 -2.29 -23.06
N ASN A 63 17.61 -3.13 -23.67
CA ASN A 63 16.62 -3.98 -22.99
C ASN A 63 15.55 -3.21 -22.19
N ILE A 64 15.26 -1.95 -22.54
CA ILE A 64 14.22 -1.14 -21.87
C ILE A 64 12.84 -1.81 -21.98
N ASP A 65 12.57 -2.55 -23.05
CA ASP A 65 11.37 -3.32 -23.30
C ASP A 65 11.10 -4.39 -22.21
N ARG A 66 12.14 -4.87 -21.54
CA ARG A 66 12.02 -5.80 -20.40
C ARG A 66 11.46 -5.15 -19.15
N TYR A 67 11.72 -3.85 -19.00
CA TYR A 67 11.31 -3.06 -17.84
C TYR A 67 10.04 -2.25 -18.12
N VAL A 68 9.87 -1.83 -19.36
CA VAL A 68 8.74 -1.02 -19.82
C VAL A 68 8.16 -1.62 -21.11
N PRO A 69 7.33 -2.67 -21.02
CA PRO A 69 6.82 -3.39 -22.20
C PRO A 69 5.99 -2.52 -23.16
N SER A 70 5.45 -1.40 -22.68
CA SER A 70 4.68 -0.46 -23.50
C SER A 70 5.54 0.31 -24.51
N LEU A 71 6.82 0.52 -24.24
CA LEU A 71 7.73 1.24 -25.17
C LEU A 71 8.13 0.40 -26.39
N GLY A 72 8.13 -0.93 -26.28
CA GLY A 72 8.43 -1.84 -27.40
C GLY A 72 7.33 -1.94 -28.48
N LYS A 73 6.14 -1.39 -28.22
CA LYS A 73 4.99 -1.46 -29.14
C LYS A 73 4.81 -0.24 -30.06
N VAL A 74 5.63 0.80 -29.90
CA VAL A 74 5.48 2.07 -30.62
C VAL A 74 6.16 2.09 -31.99
N SER A 75 7.01 1.12 -32.33
CA SER A 75 7.85 1.16 -33.54
C SER A 75 7.21 0.61 -34.81
N ASN A 76 5.93 0.21 -34.85
CA ASN A 76 5.34 -0.30 -36.09
C ASN A 76 3.82 -0.08 -36.22
N GLN A 77 3.35 1.19 -36.26
CA GLN A 77 2.05 1.50 -36.87
C GLN A 77 2.02 2.93 -37.45
N GLN A 78 2.45 3.05 -38.71
CA GLN A 78 1.95 4.13 -39.57
C GLN A 78 0.49 3.86 -39.93
N ASN A 79 -0.34 4.87 -39.67
CA ASN A 79 -1.65 5.14 -40.27
C ASN A 79 -2.62 3.98 -40.51
N THR A 80 -3.60 3.86 -39.61
CA THR A 80 -4.97 3.57 -40.04
C THR A 80 -5.94 4.34 -39.17
N ASN A 81 -6.86 5.09 -39.83
CA ASN A 81 -7.97 5.80 -39.25
C ASN A 81 -8.78 4.88 -38.33
N TYR A 82 -8.73 5.09 -37.03
CA TYR A 82 -9.68 4.51 -36.10
C TYR A 82 -10.79 5.51 -35.84
N ALA A 83 -11.95 5.21 -36.43
CA ALA A 83 -13.23 5.72 -35.96
C ALA A 83 -13.36 5.44 -34.45
N ALA A 84 -13.76 6.45 -33.71
CA ALA A 84 -13.93 6.43 -32.26
C ALA A 84 -14.86 5.29 -31.83
N ALA A 85 -14.29 4.16 -31.43
CA ALA A 85 -14.94 3.23 -30.53
C ALA A 85 -14.62 3.72 -29.12
N GLY A 86 -15.64 4.23 -28.42
CA GLY A 86 -15.50 4.80 -27.09
C GLY A 86 -14.95 3.78 -26.10
N HIS A 87 -13.66 3.83 -25.89
CA HIS A 87 -13.08 3.23 -24.69
C HIS A 87 -13.51 4.12 -23.53
N LYS A 88 -14.48 3.67 -22.74
CA LYS A 88 -14.71 4.22 -21.42
C LYS A 88 -13.36 4.12 -20.68
N GLN A 89 -12.70 5.26 -20.58
CA GLN A 89 -11.56 5.44 -19.68
C GLN A 89 -12.06 5.02 -18.31
N ALA A 90 -11.53 3.92 -17.78
CA ALA A 90 -11.84 3.52 -16.42
C ALA A 90 -11.42 4.71 -15.54
N ALA A 91 -12.39 5.38 -14.94
CA ALA A 91 -12.12 6.40 -13.93
C ALA A 91 -11.20 5.76 -12.87
N PRO A 92 -10.23 6.49 -12.30
CA PRO A 92 -9.38 5.96 -11.25
C PRO A 92 -10.27 5.28 -10.22
N ALA A 93 -10.00 4.01 -9.94
CA ALA A 93 -10.84 3.19 -9.08
C ALA A 93 -11.05 3.94 -7.76
N GLN A 94 -12.26 4.40 -7.51
CA GLN A 94 -12.57 5.13 -6.29
C GLN A 94 -12.31 4.22 -5.10
N GLN A 95 -11.45 4.67 -4.18
CA GLN A 95 -11.18 3.92 -2.97
C GLN A 95 -12.48 3.61 -2.22
N THR A 96 -12.65 2.35 -1.82
CA THR A 96 -13.78 1.95 -0.98
C THR A 96 -13.73 2.66 0.37
N VAL A 97 -14.85 2.69 1.09
CA VAL A 97 -14.91 3.21 2.45
C VAL A 97 -13.90 2.49 3.34
N GLY A 98 -13.79 1.16 3.23
CA GLY A 98 -12.83 0.35 3.99
C GLY A 98 -11.37 0.74 3.70
N GLN A 99 -11.01 0.95 2.41
CA GLN A 99 -9.66 1.40 2.05
C GLN A 99 -9.32 2.79 2.60
N LYS A 100 -10.29 3.71 2.60
CA LYS A 100 -10.10 5.04 3.23
C LYS A 100 -9.95 4.93 4.75
N ALA A 101 -10.76 4.08 5.39
CA ALA A 101 -10.64 3.81 6.83
C ALA A 101 -9.27 3.19 7.17
N LEU A 102 -8.77 2.24 6.38
CA LEU A 102 -7.44 1.69 6.54
C LEU A 102 -6.35 2.77 6.39
N ALA A 103 -6.47 3.66 5.40
CA ALA A 103 -5.52 4.77 5.24
C ALA A 103 -5.51 5.70 6.47
N ALA A 104 -6.68 6.00 7.03
CA ALA A 104 -6.79 6.76 8.27
C ALA A 104 -6.14 6.02 9.46
N ALA A 105 -6.38 4.72 9.64
CA ALA A 105 -5.75 3.94 10.70
C ALA A 105 -4.22 3.92 10.58
N ARG A 106 -3.68 3.82 9.36
CA ARG A 106 -2.23 3.89 9.11
C ARG A 106 -1.61 5.22 9.52
N SER A 107 -2.34 6.32 9.36
CA SER A 107 -1.84 7.66 9.70
C SER A 107 -1.64 7.89 11.21
N VAL A 108 -2.21 7.03 12.06
CA VAL A 108 -2.14 7.13 13.53
C VAL A 108 -1.37 5.98 14.17
N ILE A 109 -0.63 5.20 13.38
CA ILE A 109 0.33 4.21 13.93
C ILE A 109 1.34 4.95 14.82
N GLY A 110 1.62 4.37 15.98
CA GLY A 110 2.45 4.99 17.02
C GLY A 110 1.66 5.77 18.09
N SER A 111 0.37 6.06 17.86
CA SER A 111 -0.46 6.71 18.87
C SER A 111 -0.66 5.83 20.12
N PRO A 112 -0.71 6.41 21.32
CA PRO A 112 -0.84 5.64 22.54
C PRO A 112 -2.22 4.97 22.67
N TYR A 113 -2.24 3.82 23.35
CA TYR A 113 -3.48 3.20 23.80
C TYR A 113 -4.01 3.91 25.04
N VAL A 114 -5.29 4.28 25.02
CA VAL A 114 -6.04 4.74 26.20
C VAL A 114 -7.43 4.13 26.14
N TYR A 115 -7.82 3.41 27.20
CA TYR A 115 -9.14 2.79 27.29
C TYR A 115 -10.24 3.86 27.19
N GLY A 116 -11.24 3.64 26.35
CA GLY A 116 -12.34 4.55 26.08
C GLY A 116 -12.02 5.68 25.10
N ALA A 117 -10.77 5.84 24.66
CA ALA A 117 -10.39 6.87 23.70
C ALA A 117 -10.74 6.48 22.25
N ALA A 118 -11.19 7.50 21.48
CA ALA A 118 -11.55 7.36 20.06
C ALA A 118 -10.92 8.47 19.20
N GLY A 119 -9.64 8.79 19.47
CA GLY A 119 -8.85 9.74 18.70
C GLY A 119 -9.08 11.21 19.06
N PRO A 120 -8.34 12.11 18.40
CA PRO A 120 -7.30 11.81 17.41
C PRO A 120 -5.94 11.42 18.00
N ASN A 121 -5.70 11.66 19.32
CA ASN A 121 -4.38 11.57 19.95
C ASN A 121 -4.14 10.24 20.68
N ALA A 122 -5.19 9.47 20.96
CA ALA A 122 -5.13 8.19 21.66
C ALA A 122 -6.34 7.33 21.26
N PHE A 123 -6.20 6.02 21.40
CA PHE A 123 -7.23 5.08 20.95
C PHE A 123 -7.34 3.87 21.87
N ASP A 124 -8.55 3.33 22.03
CA ASP A 124 -8.74 1.89 22.26
C ASP A 124 -9.03 1.17 20.94
N CYS A 125 -9.18 -0.15 20.98
CA CYS A 125 -9.34 -0.98 19.78
C CYS A 125 -10.53 -0.55 18.90
N SER A 126 -11.71 -0.46 19.48
CA SER A 126 -12.94 -0.07 18.77
C SER A 126 -13.05 1.44 18.55
N GLY A 127 -12.34 2.24 19.36
CA GLY A 127 -12.17 3.67 19.14
C GLY A 127 -11.34 3.98 17.92
N LEU A 128 -10.24 3.23 17.68
CA LEU A 128 -9.45 3.32 16.47
C LEU A 128 -10.28 3.02 15.23
N THR A 129 -10.98 1.89 15.22
CA THR A 129 -11.81 1.47 14.07
C THR A 129 -12.95 2.45 13.82
N SER A 130 -13.69 2.91 14.85
CA SER A 130 -14.78 3.87 14.68
C SER A 130 -14.27 5.22 14.20
N TRP A 131 -13.15 5.71 14.72
CA TRP A 131 -12.53 6.93 14.24
C TRP A 131 -12.07 6.82 12.79
N ALA A 132 -11.40 5.74 12.42
CA ALA A 132 -10.91 5.52 11.06
C ALA A 132 -12.06 5.49 10.04
N TYR A 133 -13.15 4.81 10.37
CA TYR A 133 -14.35 4.80 9.52
C TYR A 133 -15.03 6.16 9.45
N ALA A 134 -15.05 6.93 10.53
CA ALA A 134 -15.55 8.31 10.52
C ALA A 134 -14.72 9.20 9.57
N GLN A 135 -13.39 9.07 9.53
CA GLN A 135 -12.54 9.75 8.55
C GLN A 135 -12.87 9.34 7.10
N ALA A 136 -13.35 8.13 6.89
CA ALA A 136 -13.81 7.63 5.61
C ALA A 136 -15.26 8.08 5.24
N GLY A 137 -15.89 8.85 6.13
CA GLY A 137 -17.27 9.35 5.95
C GLY A 137 -18.35 8.36 6.37
N LYS A 138 -18.01 7.29 7.12
CA LYS A 138 -18.96 6.28 7.59
C LYS A 138 -18.94 6.14 9.12
N GLN A 139 -20.10 6.33 9.75
CA GLN A 139 -20.26 6.05 11.18
C GLN A 139 -20.49 4.55 11.39
N ILE A 140 -19.76 3.96 12.35
CA ILE A 140 -19.94 2.59 12.80
C ILE A 140 -20.09 2.56 14.34
N PRO A 141 -20.60 1.47 14.93
CA PRO A 141 -20.77 1.39 16.37
C PRO A 141 -19.47 1.60 17.17
N ARG A 142 -19.59 2.12 18.40
CA ARG A 142 -18.42 2.46 19.23
C ARG A 142 -17.73 1.24 19.84
N THR A 143 -18.44 0.17 20.17
CA THR A 143 -17.88 -0.99 20.88
C THR A 143 -17.52 -2.12 19.92
N SER A 144 -16.52 -2.91 20.26
CA SER A 144 -16.06 -4.04 19.44
C SER A 144 -17.17 -5.06 19.19
N GLN A 145 -17.96 -5.39 20.20
CA GLN A 145 -19.09 -6.31 20.09
C GLN A 145 -20.16 -5.79 19.13
N ALA A 146 -20.50 -4.50 19.26
CA ALA A 146 -21.48 -3.88 18.37
C ALA A 146 -20.98 -3.76 16.93
N GLN A 147 -19.69 -3.53 16.73
CA GLN A 147 -19.07 -3.54 15.39
C GLN A 147 -19.15 -4.94 14.76
N ALA A 148 -18.77 -5.97 15.50
CA ALA A 148 -18.86 -7.36 15.04
C ALA A 148 -20.28 -7.79 14.69
N ALA A 149 -21.29 -7.26 15.40
CA ALA A 149 -22.70 -7.58 15.18
C ALA A 149 -23.37 -6.76 14.06
N ALA A 150 -22.91 -5.54 13.79
CA ALA A 150 -23.57 -4.60 12.88
C ALA A 150 -23.06 -4.64 11.43
N GLY A 151 -21.84 -5.09 11.20
CA GLY A 151 -21.27 -5.21 9.86
C GLY A 151 -21.79 -6.44 9.12
N THR A 152 -21.62 -6.44 7.79
CA THR A 152 -21.89 -7.61 6.96
C THR A 152 -20.82 -8.68 7.21
N PRO A 153 -21.17 -9.91 7.61
CA PRO A 153 -20.19 -10.97 7.82
C PRO A 153 -19.36 -11.26 6.57
N VAL A 154 -18.06 -11.47 6.74
CA VAL A 154 -17.11 -11.77 5.67
C VAL A 154 -16.39 -13.08 5.99
N PRO A 155 -16.40 -14.07 5.07
CA PRO A 155 -15.54 -15.25 5.17
C PRO A 155 -14.07 -14.85 5.19
N LEU A 156 -13.23 -15.58 5.96
CA LEU A 156 -11.81 -15.24 6.13
C LEU A 156 -10.98 -15.36 4.83
N ASP A 157 -11.43 -16.17 3.89
CA ASP A 157 -10.85 -16.30 2.54
C ASP A 157 -11.28 -15.19 1.57
N GLN A 158 -12.20 -14.30 1.98
CA GLN A 158 -12.72 -13.18 1.19
C GLN A 158 -12.44 -11.82 1.82
N LEU A 159 -11.48 -11.76 2.72
CA LEU A 159 -11.07 -10.51 3.38
C LEU A 159 -10.54 -9.49 2.39
N GLN A 160 -10.93 -8.23 2.58
CA GLN A 160 -10.48 -7.09 1.80
C GLN A 160 -9.90 -5.99 2.71
N PRO A 161 -8.96 -5.17 2.20
CA PRO A 161 -8.43 -4.06 2.95
C PRO A 161 -9.52 -3.17 3.54
N GLY A 162 -9.48 -2.97 4.85
CA GLY A 162 -10.48 -2.21 5.58
C GLY A 162 -11.49 -3.04 6.36
N ASP A 163 -11.64 -4.34 6.10
CA ASP A 163 -12.52 -5.19 6.90
C ASP A 163 -12.14 -5.15 8.38
N ILE A 164 -13.12 -5.21 9.26
CA ILE A 164 -12.89 -5.28 10.70
C ILE A 164 -12.82 -6.75 11.10
N ILE A 165 -11.72 -7.10 11.76
CA ILE A 165 -11.50 -8.42 12.35
C ILE A 165 -11.79 -8.33 13.84
N ALA A 166 -12.72 -9.13 14.31
CA ALA A 166 -13.04 -9.29 15.73
C ALA A 166 -12.29 -10.49 16.31
N TYR A 167 -11.82 -10.35 17.54
CA TYR A 167 -11.00 -11.34 18.21
C TYR A 167 -11.59 -11.76 19.54
N TYR A 168 -11.19 -12.95 20.00
CA TYR A 168 -11.58 -13.62 21.23
C TYR A 168 -13.07 -13.98 21.31
N GLY A 169 -13.41 -14.83 22.23
CA GLY A 169 -14.81 -15.14 22.52
C GLY A 169 -15.58 -13.87 22.91
N GLY A 170 -16.72 -13.63 22.23
CA GLY A 170 -17.53 -12.43 22.49
C GLY A 170 -17.01 -11.15 21.84
N ALA A 171 -16.10 -11.22 20.88
CA ALA A 171 -15.60 -10.08 20.13
C ALA A 171 -15.08 -8.94 21.02
N SER A 172 -14.22 -9.26 22.00
CA SER A 172 -13.73 -8.28 22.99
C SER A 172 -12.63 -7.37 22.44
N HIS A 173 -12.08 -7.65 21.25
CA HIS A 173 -11.07 -6.84 20.57
C HIS A 173 -11.35 -6.78 19.07
N VAL A 174 -10.91 -5.69 18.41
CA VAL A 174 -11.04 -5.49 16.96
C VAL A 174 -9.80 -4.80 16.38
N GLY A 175 -9.54 -5.09 15.10
CA GLY A 175 -8.55 -4.42 14.27
C GLY A 175 -9.03 -4.24 12.84
N ILE A 176 -8.33 -3.44 12.05
CA ILE A 176 -8.61 -3.20 10.63
C ILE A 176 -7.65 -4.03 9.77
N TYR A 177 -8.19 -4.87 8.87
CA TYR A 177 -7.39 -5.70 7.97
C TYR A 177 -6.67 -4.86 6.90
N THR A 178 -5.40 -5.16 6.66
CA THR A 178 -4.55 -4.38 5.75
C THR A 178 -4.56 -4.87 4.30
N GLY A 179 -5.05 -6.09 4.07
CA GLY A 179 -5.01 -6.75 2.75
C GLY A 179 -3.83 -7.71 2.56
N HIS A 180 -2.90 -7.80 3.51
CA HIS A 180 -1.64 -8.55 3.36
C HIS A 180 -1.39 -9.53 4.52
N GLY A 181 -2.45 -10.09 5.12
CA GLY A 181 -2.33 -11.01 6.25
C GLY A 181 -1.98 -10.34 7.58
N THR A 182 -2.18 -9.02 7.68
CA THR A 182 -1.95 -8.22 8.89
C THR A 182 -3.17 -7.38 9.24
N ILE A 183 -3.19 -6.85 10.47
CA ILE A 183 -4.18 -5.88 10.96
C ILE A 183 -3.48 -4.68 11.57
N ILE A 184 -4.18 -3.55 11.63
CA ILE A 184 -3.81 -2.41 12.48
C ILE A 184 -4.77 -2.35 13.64
N ASP A 185 -4.24 -2.30 14.87
CA ASP A 185 -5.04 -2.23 16.09
C ASP A 185 -4.40 -1.37 17.19
N ALA A 186 -5.20 -1.07 18.21
CA ALA A 186 -4.78 -0.53 19.51
C ALA A 186 -5.04 -1.61 20.57
N LEU A 187 -4.01 -2.38 20.96
CA LEU A 187 -4.20 -3.62 21.71
C LEU A 187 -4.46 -3.40 23.21
N ASN A 188 -3.54 -2.74 23.90
CA ASN A 188 -3.61 -2.51 25.34
C ASN A 188 -2.66 -1.40 25.81
N SER A 189 -2.75 -1.05 27.07
CA SER A 189 -1.87 -0.04 27.70
C SER A 189 -0.39 -0.40 27.55
N GLY A 190 0.42 0.60 27.20
CA GLY A 190 1.86 0.45 26.97
C GLY A 190 2.23 -0.03 25.58
N VAL A 191 1.26 -0.43 24.75
CA VAL A 191 1.47 -0.83 23.37
C VAL A 191 0.81 0.20 22.45
N PRO A 192 1.57 0.93 21.63
CA PRO A 192 0.99 1.89 20.69
C PRO A 192 0.20 1.20 19.59
N VAL A 193 -0.63 1.98 18.89
CA VAL A 193 -1.26 1.55 17.62
C VAL A 193 -0.18 1.03 16.68
N GLN A 194 -0.34 -0.18 16.20
CA GLN A 194 0.65 -0.80 15.31
C GLN A 194 0.03 -1.83 14.36
N GLU A 195 0.79 -2.19 13.34
CA GLU A 195 0.47 -3.32 12.47
C GLU A 195 1.03 -4.62 13.06
N ARG A 196 0.23 -5.70 13.00
CA ARG A 196 0.60 -7.04 13.48
C ARG A 196 -0.02 -8.14 12.64
N ASP A 197 0.48 -9.36 12.77
CA ASP A 197 -0.05 -10.54 12.07
C ASP A 197 -1.56 -10.73 12.34
N LEU A 198 -2.32 -11.10 11.30
CA LEU A 198 -3.74 -11.37 11.39
C LEU A 198 -4.08 -12.45 12.43
N ASN A 199 -3.23 -13.47 12.54
CA ASN A 199 -3.42 -14.62 13.43
C ASN A 199 -2.73 -14.45 14.80
N TYR A 200 -2.29 -13.22 15.13
CA TYR A 200 -1.67 -12.94 16.43
C TYR A 200 -2.59 -13.25 17.62
N MET A 201 -3.89 -13.16 17.40
CA MET A 201 -4.94 -13.45 18.38
C MET A 201 -5.98 -14.40 17.78
N PRO A 202 -6.75 -15.15 18.60
CA PRO A 202 -7.83 -16.01 18.09
C PRO A 202 -8.92 -15.19 17.41
N ILE A 203 -9.14 -15.41 16.11
CA ILE A 203 -10.16 -14.71 15.34
C ILE A 203 -11.55 -15.22 15.76
N HIS A 204 -12.46 -14.29 16.05
CA HIS A 204 -13.87 -14.55 16.30
C HIS A 204 -14.71 -14.47 15.03
N SER A 205 -14.59 -13.36 14.31
CA SER A 205 -15.32 -13.09 13.07
C SER A 205 -14.67 -11.96 12.29
N ALA A 206 -15.10 -11.79 11.03
CA ALA A 206 -14.77 -10.62 10.23
C ALA A 206 -16.05 -10.00 9.68
N VAL A 207 -16.07 -8.65 9.60
CA VAL A 207 -17.20 -7.89 9.07
C VAL A 207 -16.76 -6.74 8.19
N ARG A 208 -17.62 -6.38 7.24
CA ARG A 208 -17.46 -5.25 6.31
C ARG A 208 -18.56 -4.21 6.50
N PHE A 209 -18.17 -2.92 6.44
CA PHE A 209 -19.07 -1.78 6.51
C PHE A 209 -19.16 -0.99 5.20
#